data_cea2415e936da70e458fd72f26ea64f0
#
_entry.id   cea2415e936da70e458fd72f26ea64f0
#
_cell.length_a   1.000
_cell.length_b   1.000
_cell.length_c   1.000
_cell.angle_alpha   90.00
_cell.angle_beta   90.00
_cell.angle_gamma   90.00
#
_symmetry.space_group_name_H-M   'P 1'
#
loop_
_entity.id
_entity.type
_entity.pdbx_description
1 polymer ?
#
loop_
_entity_poly.entity_id
_entity_poly.type
_entity_poly.pdbx_seq_one_letter_code
_entity_poly.pdbx_strand_id
1 'polypeptide(L)'
;MSANIRRATTKDAAALYVQWSELRRYNASIDHRVVPVPVVADDFAAGLDDVLARDTSVAFVAEVDGKLAGFISGGVERNHPDRLPEMHATVGYLWVDESARRLGVGRQLFDAVREWAAKQDGVLHLEMTVLSADQEAAAFWRSMGFSPFIERVWAALPRDGEA
;
A
#
# COMPACT_ATOMS: atom_id res chain seq x y z
N MET A 1 0.59 20.82 11.40
CA MET A 1 -0.69 20.10 11.53
C MET A 1 -0.38 18.66 11.89
N SER A 2 -0.90 18.12 12.97
CA SER A 2 -0.69 16.71 13.36
C SER A 2 -1.88 15.91 12.83
N ALA A 3 -1.62 14.87 12.05
CA ALA A 3 -2.65 13.93 11.68
C ALA A 3 -2.93 12.97 12.84
N ASN A 4 -4.19 12.60 13.04
CA ASN A 4 -4.55 11.52 13.94
C ASN A 4 -4.46 10.19 13.18
N ILE A 5 -3.50 9.34 13.54
CA ILE A 5 -3.32 8.02 12.94
C ILE A 5 -4.03 6.98 13.79
N ARG A 6 -4.95 6.24 13.18
CA ARG A 6 -5.69 5.15 13.85
C ARG A 6 -5.88 3.95 12.93
N ARG A 7 -6.19 2.80 13.49
CA ARG A 7 -6.63 1.65 12.68
C ARG A 7 -7.91 2.01 11.91
N ALA A 8 -7.98 1.52 10.68
CA ALA A 8 -9.20 1.59 9.90
C ALA A 8 -10.29 0.72 10.53
N THR A 9 -11.53 1.09 10.26
CA THR A 9 -12.72 0.34 10.64
C THR A 9 -13.65 0.17 9.44
N THR A 10 -14.66 -0.68 9.56
CA THR A 10 -15.67 -0.86 8.51
C THR A 10 -16.41 0.44 8.15
N LYS A 11 -16.48 1.40 9.09
CA LYS A 11 -17.10 2.71 8.85
C LYS A 11 -16.30 3.58 7.87
N ASP A 12 -15.02 3.28 7.68
CA ASP A 12 -14.13 4.03 6.78
C ASP A 12 -14.26 3.56 5.31
N ALA A 13 -14.97 2.45 5.05
CA ALA A 13 -15.00 1.77 3.75
C ALA A 13 -15.34 2.72 2.58
N ALA A 14 -16.34 3.57 2.73
CA ALA A 14 -16.76 4.48 1.66
C ALA A 14 -15.67 5.52 1.32
N ALA A 15 -15.03 6.12 2.33
CA ALA A 15 -13.98 7.09 2.12
C ALA A 15 -12.70 6.43 1.60
N LEU A 16 -12.36 5.25 2.12
CA LEU A 16 -11.22 4.45 1.65
C LEU A 16 -11.40 3.99 0.21
N TYR A 17 -12.61 3.62 -0.20
CA TYR A 17 -12.90 3.27 -1.59
C TYR A 17 -12.57 4.41 -2.56
N VAL A 18 -12.92 5.65 -2.19
CA VAL A 18 -12.59 6.83 -2.99
C VAL A 18 -11.08 7.00 -3.10
N GLN A 19 -10.37 7.02 -1.98
CA GLN A 19 -8.91 7.21 -1.96
C GLN A 19 -8.15 6.06 -2.65
N TRP A 20 -8.60 4.83 -2.47
CA TRP A 20 -8.03 3.66 -3.16
C TRP A 20 -8.26 3.74 -4.67
N SER A 21 -9.42 4.24 -5.10
CA SER A 21 -9.71 4.45 -6.52
C SER A 21 -8.83 5.54 -7.14
N GLU A 22 -8.52 6.61 -6.37
CA GLU A 22 -7.56 7.64 -6.79
C GLU A 22 -6.15 7.06 -6.94
N LEU A 23 -5.68 6.28 -5.97
CA LEU A 23 -4.38 5.62 -6.05
C LEU A 23 -4.28 4.73 -7.29
N ARG A 24 -5.32 3.96 -7.61
CA ARG A 24 -5.34 3.09 -8.80
C ARG A 24 -5.29 3.90 -10.11
N ARG A 25 -6.01 5.01 -10.18
CA ARG A 25 -5.95 5.92 -11.32
C ARG A 25 -4.56 6.56 -11.47
N TYR A 26 -3.97 6.97 -10.35
CA TYR A 26 -2.61 7.49 -10.32
C TYR A 26 -1.61 6.45 -10.85
N ASN A 27 -1.64 5.22 -10.34
CA ASN A 27 -0.76 4.14 -10.79
C ASN A 27 -0.91 3.86 -12.31
N ALA A 28 -2.14 3.85 -12.82
CA ALA A 28 -2.41 3.68 -14.25
C ALA A 28 -1.89 4.86 -15.10
N SER A 29 -1.80 6.06 -14.55
CA SER A 29 -1.22 7.22 -15.22
C SER A 29 0.31 7.17 -15.27
N ILE A 30 0.94 6.48 -14.32
CA ILE A 30 2.40 6.32 -14.26
C ILE A 30 2.89 5.27 -15.27
N ASP A 31 2.15 4.15 -15.42
CA ASP A 31 2.55 3.07 -16.31
C ASP A 31 1.32 2.43 -16.97
N HIS A 32 1.28 2.49 -18.31
CA HIS A 32 0.17 1.96 -19.13
C HIS A 32 -0.05 0.45 -18.96
N ARG A 33 0.91 -0.30 -18.45
CA ARG A 33 0.78 -1.73 -18.13
C ARG A 33 -0.08 -1.99 -16.90
N VAL A 34 -0.28 -0.97 -16.07
CA VAL A 34 -1.16 -1.03 -14.91
C VAL A 34 -2.59 -0.71 -15.35
N VAL A 35 -3.35 -1.75 -15.66
CA VAL A 35 -4.75 -1.60 -16.08
C VAL A 35 -5.66 -1.93 -14.90
N PRO A 36 -6.32 -0.93 -14.29
CA PRO A 36 -7.21 -1.18 -13.16
C PRO A 36 -8.50 -1.87 -13.63
N VAL A 37 -8.79 -3.04 -13.06
CA VAL A 37 -10.11 -3.66 -13.27
C VAL A 37 -11.19 -2.90 -12.50
N PRO A 38 -12.41 -2.80 -13.03
CA PRO A 38 -13.53 -2.23 -12.28
C PRO A 38 -13.78 -3.03 -10.98
N VAL A 39 -13.92 -2.32 -9.88
CA VAL A 39 -14.31 -2.88 -8.58
C VAL A 39 -15.42 -2.00 -8.04
N VAL A 40 -16.53 -2.60 -7.63
CA VAL A 40 -17.65 -1.85 -7.03
C VAL A 40 -17.41 -1.65 -5.53
N ALA A 41 -18.09 -0.65 -4.96
CA ALA A 41 -17.88 -0.26 -3.56
C ALA A 41 -18.17 -1.40 -2.57
N ASP A 42 -19.16 -2.25 -2.85
CA ASP A 42 -19.52 -3.37 -1.99
C ASP A 42 -18.43 -4.45 -1.96
N ASP A 43 -17.82 -4.76 -3.11
CA ASP A 43 -16.70 -5.71 -3.18
C ASP A 43 -15.46 -5.17 -2.46
N PHE A 44 -15.22 -3.86 -2.56
CA PHE A 44 -14.15 -3.22 -1.81
C PHE A 44 -14.40 -3.28 -0.30
N ALA A 45 -15.64 -3.01 0.13
CA ALA A 45 -16.00 -3.08 1.55
C ALA A 45 -15.83 -4.49 2.11
N ALA A 46 -16.25 -5.52 1.37
CA ALA A 46 -16.04 -6.93 1.76
C ALA A 46 -14.54 -7.28 1.85
N GLY A 47 -13.72 -6.79 0.90
CA GLY A 47 -12.27 -6.98 0.94
C GLY A 47 -11.62 -6.26 2.12
N LEU A 48 -12.11 -5.07 2.50
CA LEU A 48 -11.65 -4.36 3.70
C LEU A 48 -11.99 -5.14 4.96
N ASP A 49 -13.22 -5.68 5.06
CA ASP A 49 -13.63 -6.51 6.20
C ASP A 49 -12.72 -7.72 6.36
N ASP A 50 -12.33 -8.38 5.27
CA ASP A 50 -11.37 -9.48 5.27
C ASP A 50 -9.99 -9.04 5.80
N VAL A 51 -9.51 -7.86 5.41
CA VAL A 51 -8.24 -7.29 5.91
C VAL A 51 -8.33 -7.02 7.41
N LEU A 52 -9.43 -6.44 7.87
CA LEU A 52 -9.63 -6.06 9.27
C LEU A 52 -9.83 -7.27 10.18
N ALA A 53 -10.32 -8.41 9.65
CA ALA A 53 -10.59 -9.63 10.40
C ALA A 53 -9.33 -10.47 10.68
N ARG A 54 -8.21 -10.21 9.99
CA ARG A 54 -6.98 -11.04 10.10
C ARG A 54 -5.94 -10.37 10.98
N ASP A 55 -5.31 -11.12 11.86
CA ASP A 55 -4.18 -10.64 12.67
C ASP A 55 -2.91 -10.40 11.83
N THR A 56 -2.82 -11.05 10.66
CA THR A 56 -1.70 -10.94 9.72
C THR A 56 -1.84 -9.77 8.72
N SER A 57 -2.85 -8.93 8.88
CA SER A 57 -3.04 -7.74 8.04
C SER A 57 -3.52 -6.55 8.86
N VAL A 58 -3.28 -5.36 8.35
CA VAL A 58 -3.61 -4.11 9.00
C VAL A 58 -3.92 -3.03 7.97
N ALA A 59 -4.82 -2.14 8.31
CA ALA A 59 -4.99 -0.86 7.63
C ALA A 59 -5.03 0.27 8.66
N PHE A 60 -4.30 1.35 8.38
CA PHE A 60 -4.34 2.59 9.16
C PHE A 60 -4.85 3.73 8.29
N VAL A 61 -5.51 4.66 8.91
CA VAL A 61 -6.00 5.90 8.30
C VAL A 61 -5.42 7.11 9.02
N ALA A 62 -5.23 8.17 8.28
CA ALA A 62 -4.86 9.48 8.81
C ALA A 62 -6.05 10.42 8.73
N GLU A 63 -6.42 11.03 9.85
CA GLU A 63 -7.45 12.06 9.93
C GLU A 63 -6.82 13.42 10.14
N VAL A 64 -7.24 14.39 9.34
CA VAL A 64 -6.89 15.80 9.48
C VAL A 64 -8.21 16.59 9.50
N ASP A 65 -8.41 17.38 10.52
CA ASP A 65 -9.65 18.18 10.71
C ASP A 65 -10.95 17.35 10.58
N GLY A 66 -10.92 16.10 11.10
CA GLY A 66 -12.07 15.19 11.13
C GLY A 66 -12.39 14.53 9.78
N LYS A 67 -11.50 14.65 8.77
CA LYS A 67 -11.64 13.99 7.47
C LYS A 67 -10.46 13.05 7.22
N LEU A 68 -10.73 11.95 6.53
CA LEU A 68 -9.65 11.08 6.07
C LEU A 68 -8.78 11.82 5.05
N ALA A 69 -7.50 11.88 5.33
CA ALA A 69 -6.49 12.54 4.51
C ALA A 69 -5.48 11.55 3.90
N GLY A 70 -5.60 10.26 4.22
CA GLY A 70 -4.77 9.23 3.67
C GLY A 70 -4.95 7.89 4.37
N PHE A 71 -4.37 6.85 3.79
CA PHE A 71 -4.39 5.50 4.36
C PHE A 71 -3.12 4.73 3.98
N ILE A 72 -2.85 3.67 4.74
CA ILE A 72 -1.83 2.67 4.44
C ILE A 72 -2.37 1.29 4.80
N SER A 73 -1.99 0.27 4.03
CA SER A 73 -2.23 -1.13 4.37
C SER A 73 -0.92 -1.89 4.50
N GLY A 74 -0.92 -2.91 5.33
CA GLY A 74 0.20 -3.82 5.50
C GLY A 74 -0.27 -5.25 5.73
N GLY A 75 0.63 -6.19 5.49
CA GLY A 75 0.38 -7.60 5.70
C GLY A 75 1.64 -8.35 6.10
N VAL A 76 1.48 -9.59 6.54
CA VAL A 76 2.58 -10.54 6.75
C VAL A 76 2.46 -11.63 5.69
N GLU A 77 3.54 -11.87 4.98
CA GLU A 77 3.62 -12.84 3.91
C GLU A 77 4.74 -13.85 4.17
N ARG A 78 4.59 -15.04 3.60
CA ARG A 78 5.63 -16.06 3.64
C ARG A 78 6.60 -15.82 2.50
N ASN A 79 7.90 -15.84 2.81
CA ASN A 79 8.96 -15.82 1.81
C ASN A 79 8.97 -17.09 0.96
N HIS A 80 9.69 -17.03 -0.15
CA HIS A 80 9.96 -18.24 -0.95
C HIS A 80 10.61 -19.32 -0.07
N PRO A 81 10.25 -20.61 -0.23
CA PRO A 81 10.71 -21.70 0.65
C PRO A 81 12.23 -21.86 0.77
N ASP A 82 12.99 -21.29 -0.16
CA ASP A 82 14.47 -21.32 -0.14
C ASP A 82 15.11 -20.10 0.56
N ARG A 83 14.31 -19.22 1.19
CA ARG A 83 14.77 -17.98 1.81
C ARG A 83 14.42 -17.89 3.28
N LEU A 84 15.34 -17.29 4.03
CA LEU A 84 15.16 -16.89 5.42
C LEU A 84 15.20 -15.35 5.52
N PRO A 85 14.45 -14.77 6.46
CA PRO A 85 13.46 -15.41 7.37
C PRO A 85 12.28 -16.00 6.60
N GLU A 86 11.53 -16.90 7.22
CA GLU A 86 10.34 -17.50 6.57
C GLU A 86 9.22 -16.50 6.31
N MET A 87 9.17 -15.45 7.11
CA MET A 87 8.12 -14.42 7.06
C MET A 87 8.73 -13.04 6.87
N HIS A 88 8.01 -12.18 6.16
CA HIS A 88 8.29 -10.76 6.08
C HIS A 88 6.99 -9.97 6.16
N ALA A 89 7.07 -8.69 6.51
CA ALA A 89 5.93 -7.80 6.40
C ALA A 89 5.94 -7.08 5.04
N THR A 90 4.76 -6.77 4.54
CA THR A 90 4.59 -6.01 3.29
C THR A 90 3.86 -4.70 3.55
N VAL A 91 4.21 -3.67 2.77
CA VAL A 91 3.36 -2.50 2.58
C VAL A 91 2.57 -2.69 1.29
N GLY A 92 1.24 -2.76 1.40
CA GLY A 92 0.36 -2.98 0.26
C GLY A 92 0.06 -1.69 -0.51
N TYR A 93 -0.63 -0.77 0.13
CA TYR A 93 -1.03 0.51 -0.44
C TYR A 93 -0.69 1.65 0.50
N LEU A 94 -0.27 2.79 -0.06
CA LEU A 94 -0.16 4.07 0.63
C LEU A 94 -0.75 5.15 -0.27
N TRP A 95 -1.68 5.92 0.27
CA TRP A 95 -2.21 7.13 -0.35
C TRP A 95 -2.26 8.26 0.66
N VAL A 96 -1.92 9.45 0.20
CA VAL A 96 -2.12 10.70 0.95
C VAL A 96 -2.74 11.71 -0.01
N ASP A 97 -3.85 12.30 0.39
CA ASP A 97 -4.53 13.32 -0.38
C ASP A 97 -3.59 14.50 -0.66
N GLU A 98 -3.71 15.10 -1.83
CA GLU A 98 -2.80 16.14 -2.29
C GLU A 98 -2.66 17.28 -1.27
N SER A 99 -3.77 17.71 -0.68
CA SER A 99 -3.80 18.77 0.34
C SER A 99 -3.07 18.44 1.64
N ALA A 100 -2.84 17.13 1.90
CA ALA A 100 -2.15 16.64 3.10
C ALA A 100 -0.71 16.15 2.82
N ARG A 101 -0.27 16.19 1.56
CA ARG A 101 1.10 15.84 1.19
C ARG A 101 2.09 16.84 1.76
N ARG A 102 3.34 16.39 1.96
CA ARG A 102 4.46 17.17 2.52
C ARG A 102 4.26 17.68 3.94
N LEU A 103 3.17 17.28 4.61
CA LEU A 103 2.90 17.55 6.02
C LEU A 103 3.33 16.39 6.95
N GLY A 104 4.07 15.42 6.44
CA GLY A 104 4.55 14.26 7.20
C GLY A 104 3.51 13.15 7.41
N VAL A 105 2.31 13.26 6.83
CA VAL A 105 1.23 12.26 6.98
C VAL A 105 1.66 10.87 6.48
N GLY A 106 2.29 10.79 5.31
CA GLY A 106 2.77 9.53 4.77
C GLY A 106 3.79 8.83 5.67
N ARG A 107 4.69 9.60 6.30
CA ARG A 107 5.66 9.07 7.29
C ARG A 107 4.95 8.53 8.52
N GLN A 108 3.98 9.27 9.07
CA GLN A 108 3.23 8.84 10.26
C GLN A 108 2.44 7.56 9.99
N LEU A 109 1.81 7.44 8.81
CA LEU A 109 1.14 6.22 8.37
C LEU A 109 2.12 5.04 8.25
N PHE A 110 3.28 5.26 7.64
CA PHE A 110 4.32 4.22 7.52
C PHE A 110 4.86 3.80 8.88
N ASP A 111 5.13 4.75 9.78
CA ASP A 111 5.59 4.45 11.13
C ASP A 111 4.60 3.55 11.89
N ALA A 112 3.29 3.76 11.72
CA ALA A 112 2.26 2.89 12.31
C ALA A 112 2.32 1.45 11.77
N VAL A 113 2.51 1.26 10.46
CA VAL A 113 2.69 -0.09 9.88
C VAL A 113 4.01 -0.71 10.36
N ARG A 114 5.09 0.06 10.41
CA ARG A 114 6.39 -0.43 10.89
C ARG A 114 6.33 -0.90 12.34
N GLU A 115 5.65 -0.15 13.20
CA GLU A 115 5.43 -0.54 14.59
C GLU A 115 4.55 -1.78 14.73
N TRP A 116 3.54 -1.92 13.89
CA TRP A 116 2.71 -3.12 13.84
C TRP A 116 3.53 -4.33 13.35
N ALA A 117 4.29 -4.18 12.27
CA ALA A 117 5.12 -5.23 11.70
C ALA A 117 6.18 -5.74 12.68
N ALA A 118 6.79 -4.84 13.47
CA ALA A 118 7.80 -5.19 14.48
C ALA A 118 7.26 -6.07 15.62
N LYS A 119 5.93 -6.19 15.75
CA LYS A 119 5.26 -7.03 16.75
C LYS A 119 4.84 -8.39 16.19
N GLN A 120 5.07 -8.65 14.90
CA GLN A 120 4.70 -9.91 14.25
C GLN A 120 5.83 -10.93 14.44
N ASP A 121 5.46 -12.13 14.86
CA ASP A 121 6.41 -13.21 15.10
C ASP A 121 7.15 -13.61 13.81
N GLY A 122 8.48 -13.72 13.91
CA GLY A 122 9.33 -14.13 12.78
C GLY A 122 9.53 -13.09 11.69
N VAL A 123 8.96 -11.90 11.82
CA VAL A 123 9.15 -10.80 10.86
C VAL A 123 10.38 -9.97 11.23
N LEU A 124 11.35 -9.90 10.31
CA LEU A 124 12.60 -9.18 10.51
C LEU A 124 12.77 -7.98 9.57
N HIS A 125 11.94 -7.86 8.53
CA HIS A 125 12.02 -6.77 7.56
C HIS A 125 10.68 -6.52 6.88
N LEU A 126 10.61 -5.38 6.19
CA LEU A 126 9.49 -4.96 5.36
C LEU A 126 9.89 -5.02 3.88
N GLU A 127 8.99 -5.49 3.03
CA GLU A 127 9.11 -5.41 1.57
C GLU A 127 7.94 -4.63 0.99
N MET A 128 8.11 -4.11 -0.21
CA MET A 128 7.05 -3.47 -0.98
C MET A 128 7.39 -3.42 -2.46
N THR A 129 6.38 -3.18 -3.29
CA THR A 129 6.53 -2.98 -4.72
C THR A 129 6.27 -1.52 -5.07
N VAL A 130 7.18 -0.91 -5.84
CA VAL A 130 7.04 0.44 -6.40
C VAL A 130 7.08 0.34 -7.92
N LEU A 131 6.24 1.10 -8.60
CA LEU A 131 6.34 1.25 -10.05
C LEU A 131 7.69 1.92 -10.38
N SER A 132 8.50 1.30 -11.24
CA SER A 132 9.85 1.79 -11.56
C SER A 132 9.86 3.20 -12.17
N ALA A 133 8.77 3.59 -12.82
CA ALA A 133 8.60 4.93 -13.40
C ALA A 133 8.13 5.99 -12.38
N ASP A 134 7.68 5.58 -11.17
CA ASP A 134 7.24 6.50 -10.12
C ASP A 134 8.43 6.99 -9.28
N GLN A 135 9.06 8.06 -9.77
CA GLN A 135 10.23 8.65 -9.11
C GLN A 135 9.89 9.31 -7.77
N GLU A 136 8.66 9.84 -7.61
CA GLU A 136 8.22 10.46 -6.36
C GLU A 136 8.04 9.40 -5.27
N ALA A 137 7.33 8.31 -5.56
CA ALA A 137 7.19 7.18 -4.64
C ALA A 137 8.55 6.56 -4.31
N ALA A 138 9.42 6.34 -5.31
CA ALA A 138 10.76 5.81 -5.09
C ALA A 138 11.61 6.70 -4.17
N ALA A 139 11.54 8.02 -4.32
CA ALA A 139 12.23 8.96 -3.44
C ALA A 139 11.69 8.94 -2.01
N PHE A 140 10.36 8.88 -1.86
CA PHE A 140 9.72 8.75 -0.55
C PHE A 140 10.18 7.48 0.17
N TRP A 141 10.10 6.32 -0.48
CA TRP A 141 10.47 5.05 0.13
C TRP A 141 11.94 4.95 0.47
N ARG A 142 12.82 5.49 -0.37
CA ARG A 142 14.25 5.63 -0.01
C ARG A 142 14.43 6.45 1.26
N SER A 143 13.68 7.54 1.43
CA SER A 143 13.74 8.35 2.66
C SER A 143 13.17 7.64 3.91
N MET A 144 12.40 6.56 3.71
CA MET A 144 11.92 5.66 4.78
C MET A 144 12.87 4.50 5.08
N GLY A 145 14.01 4.40 4.37
CA GLY A 145 15.03 3.38 4.59
C GLY A 145 14.94 2.18 3.65
N PHE A 146 14.05 2.19 2.66
CA PHE A 146 13.99 1.11 1.66
C PHE A 146 15.11 1.25 0.62
N SER A 147 15.63 0.12 0.20
CA SER A 147 16.57 0.02 -0.92
C SER A 147 16.11 -1.06 -1.91
N PRO A 148 16.46 -0.96 -3.20
CA PRO A 148 16.15 -2.01 -4.16
C PRO A 148 16.70 -3.36 -3.72
N PHE A 149 15.87 -4.41 -3.85
CA PHE A 149 16.24 -5.77 -3.45
C PHE A 149 15.97 -6.78 -4.56
N ILE A 150 14.77 -6.78 -5.16
CA ILE A 150 14.39 -7.65 -6.27
C ILE A 150 13.83 -6.78 -7.38
N GLU A 151 14.26 -7.07 -8.62
CA GLU A 151 13.70 -6.41 -9.79
C GLU A 151 12.68 -7.33 -10.48
N ARG A 152 11.50 -6.81 -10.75
CA ARG A 152 10.48 -7.48 -11.56
C ARG A 152 10.55 -6.92 -12.97
N VAL A 153 10.82 -7.78 -13.94
CA VAL A 153 10.87 -7.43 -15.36
C VAL A 153 9.65 -7.93 -16.10
N TRP A 154 9.29 -7.26 -17.18
CA TRP A 154 8.09 -7.56 -17.96
C TRP A 154 8.42 -7.59 -19.44
N ALA A 155 7.85 -8.55 -20.17
CA ALA A 155 7.93 -8.62 -21.62
C ALA A 155 6.56 -9.03 -22.18
N ALA A 156 6.14 -8.37 -23.25
CA ALA A 156 4.94 -8.80 -23.99
C ALA A 156 5.18 -10.14 -24.70
N LEU A 157 4.18 -11.00 -24.70
CA LEU A 157 4.18 -12.16 -25.58
C LEU A 157 3.61 -11.75 -26.96
N PRO A 158 4.22 -12.21 -28.08
CA PRO A 158 3.65 -11.99 -29.39
C PRO A 158 2.27 -12.66 -29.47
N ARG A 159 1.32 -11.97 -30.08
CA ARG A 159 0.00 -12.52 -30.39
C ARG A 159 0.00 -12.99 -31.83
N ASP A 160 -0.65 -14.15 -32.12
CA ASP A 160 -0.81 -14.66 -33.46
C ASP A 160 -1.57 -13.61 -34.32
N GLY A 161 -0.89 -13.07 -35.32
CA GLY A 161 -1.44 -12.09 -36.26
C GLY A 161 -0.85 -10.68 -36.24
N GLU A 162 0.08 -10.38 -35.33
CA GLU A 162 0.89 -9.15 -35.33
C GLU A 162 2.32 -9.48 -35.78
N ALA A 163 2.56 -9.49 -37.10
CA ALA A 163 3.87 -9.53 -37.73
C ALA A 163 4.12 -8.22 -38.47
#